data_61f907e75e61b7d4dace5cafddd3801a
#
_entry.id   61f907e75e61b7d4dace5cafddd3801a
#
_cell.length_a   1.000
_cell.length_b   1.000
_cell.length_c   1.000
_cell.angle_alpha   90.00
_cell.angle_beta   90.00
_cell.angle_gamma   90.00
#
_symmetry.space_group_name_H-M   'P 1'
#
loop_
_entity.id
_entity.type
_entity.pdbx_description
1 polymer ?
#
loop_
_entity_poly.entity_id
_entity_poly.type
_entity_poly.pdbx_seq_one_letter_code
_entity_poly.pdbx_strand_id
1 'polypeptide(L)'
;MVTPDGYLHRSSKSFNENMNIQPIIDLDQELLLKINGSDSLFWDGFMWIATNMLTWIPLAVVLLYLIFKNNKVKEALLIIGMLALVITLTDQIASGFCKPFFARFRPTQDPELMYQIDIVNGYRGGIYGFVSSHAANTFGIAIF
;
A
#
# COMPACT_ATOMS: atom_id res chain seq x y z
N MET A 1 -27.26 19.05 11.01
CA MET A 1 -25.87 19.53 10.87
C MET A 1 -25.18 18.54 9.90
N VAL A 2 -24.99 18.92 8.62
CA VAL A 2 -24.46 18.00 7.58
C VAL A 2 -22.95 18.09 7.67
N THR A 3 -22.28 16.97 7.99
CA THR A 3 -20.81 16.89 8.04
C THR A 3 -20.24 16.99 6.62
N PRO A 4 -19.03 17.58 6.43
CA PRO A 4 -18.39 17.72 5.11
C PRO A 4 -18.23 16.38 4.38
N ASP A 5 -18.12 15.29 5.11
CA ASP A 5 -17.94 13.94 4.60
C ASP A 5 -19.14 13.38 3.82
N GLY A 6 -20.34 13.87 4.11
CA GLY A 6 -21.57 13.48 3.42
C GLY A 6 -21.63 13.88 1.94
N TYR A 7 -20.92 14.94 1.56
CA TYR A 7 -20.91 15.40 0.16
C TYR A 7 -19.98 14.56 -0.72
N LEU A 8 -18.83 14.16 -0.20
CA LEU A 8 -17.86 13.34 -0.95
C LEU A 8 -18.40 11.93 -1.18
N HIS A 9 -19.03 11.34 -0.16
CA HIS A 9 -19.62 10.01 -0.28
C HIS A 9 -20.82 9.99 -1.24
N ARG A 10 -21.64 11.02 -1.23
CA ARG A 10 -22.79 11.16 -2.15
C ARG A 10 -22.34 11.37 -3.60
N SER A 11 -21.28 12.14 -3.84
CA SER A 11 -20.72 12.37 -5.18
C SER A 11 -20.13 11.10 -5.77
N SER A 12 -19.38 10.32 -4.97
CA SER A 12 -18.82 9.03 -5.40
C SER A 12 -19.92 8.01 -5.75
N LYS A 13 -20.96 7.93 -4.94
CA LYS A 13 -22.07 6.99 -5.18
C LYS A 13 -22.85 7.33 -6.46
N SER A 14 -23.13 8.62 -6.71
CA SER A 14 -23.83 9.05 -7.92
C SER A 14 -22.98 8.89 -9.19
N PHE A 15 -21.66 9.05 -9.09
CA PHE A 15 -20.73 8.81 -10.21
C PHE A 15 -20.68 7.32 -10.59
N ASN A 16 -20.66 6.44 -9.61
CA ASN A 16 -20.65 4.98 -9.80
C ASN A 16 -21.96 4.47 -10.42
N GLU A 17 -23.11 5.01 -10.00
CA GLU A 17 -24.42 4.67 -10.56
C GLU A 17 -24.54 5.06 -12.04
N ASN A 18 -23.97 6.20 -12.44
CA ASN A 18 -24.01 6.67 -13.84
C ASN A 18 -23.12 5.86 -14.79
N MET A 19 -22.05 5.24 -14.31
CA MET A 19 -21.14 4.44 -15.13
C MET A 19 -21.37 2.92 -15.05
N ASN A 20 -22.36 2.46 -14.30
CA ASN A 20 -22.65 1.03 -14.07
C ASN A 20 -21.42 0.21 -13.66
N ILE A 21 -20.54 0.80 -12.84
CA ILE A 21 -19.32 0.13 -12.33
C ILE A 21 -19.57 -0.65 -11.04
N GLN A 22 -20.80 -0.60 -10.51
CA GLN A 22 -21.17 -1.29 -9.27
C GLN A 22 -20.83 -2.80 -9.29
N PRO A 23 -21.09 -3.56 -10.39
CA PRO A 23 -20.72 -4.98 -10.44
C PRO A 23 -19.22 -5.24 -10.29
N ILE A 24 -18.38 -4.28 -10.71
CA ILE A 24 -16.92 -4.40 -10.58
C ILE A 24 -16.51 -4.14 -9.12
N ILE A 25 -17.16 -3.18 -8.46
CA ILE A 25 -16.95 -2.89 -7.04
C ILE A 25 -17.37 -4.09 -6.18
N ASP A 26 -18.54 -4.66 -6.46
CA ASP A 26 -19.07 -5.81 -5.73
C ASP A 26 -18.15 -7.03 -5.89
N LEU A 27 -17.63 -7.28 -7.10
CA LEU A 27 -16.65 -8.32 -7.35
C LEU A 27 -15.32 -8.08 -6.61
N ASP A 28 -14.82 -6.86 -6.60
CA ASP A 28 -13.60 -6.47 -5.87
C ASP A 28 -13.75 -6.73 -4.36
N GLN A 29 -14.90 -6.37 -3.80
CA GLN A 29 -15.22 -6.60 -2.39
C GLN A 29 -15.38 -8.09 -2.06
N GLU A 30 -16.08 -8.85 -2.91
CA GLU A 30 -16.26 -10.29 -2.73
C GLU A 30 -14.92 -11.04 -2.77
N LEU A 31 -14.07 -10.73 -3.75
CA LEU A 31 -12.74 -11.30 -3.85
C LEU A 31 -11.86 -10.95 -2.65
N LEU A 32 -11.92 -9.70 -2.20
CA LEU A 32 -11.20 -9.26 -1.02
C LEU A 32 -11.62 -10.05 0.22
N LEU A 33 -12.91 -10.16 0.49
CA LEU A 33 -13.45 -10.88 1.65
C LEU A 33 -13.11 -12.37 1.57
N LYS A 34 -13.16 -12.97 0.39
CA LYS A 34 -12.80 -14.37 0.19
C LYS A 34 -11.32 -14.64 0.46
N ILE A 35 -10.43 -13.74 0.07
CA ILE A 35 -9.00 -13.87 0.32
C ILE A 35 -8.67 -13.58 1.79
N ASN A 36 -9.29 -12.56 2.38
CA ASN A 36 -9.06 -12.15 3.76
C ASN A 36 -9.67 -13.12 4.78
N GLY A 37 -10.81 -13.72 4.47
CA GLY A 37 -11.51 -14.66 5.36
C GLY A 37 -10.91 -16.08 5.42
N SER A 38 -9.70 -16.29 4.92
CA SER A 38 -8.98 -17.55 5.17
C SER A 38 -8.34 -17.49 6.55
N ASP A 39 -9.00 -17.99 7.58
CA ASP A 39 -8.52 -18.09 8.99
C ASP A 39 -7.27 -18.97 9.14
N SER A 40 -6.25 -18.73 8.35
CA SER A 40 -5.01 -19.49 8.34
C SER A 40 -3.93 -18.78 9.13
N LEU A 41 -3.69 -19.20 10.35
CA LEU A 41 -2.58 -18.75 11.20
C LEU A 41 -1.21 -18.80 10.48
N PHE A 42 -1.04 -19.72 9.54
CA PHE A 42 0.17 -19.80 8.74
C PHE A 42 0.31 -18.60 7.80
N TRP A 43 -0.74 -18.25 7.05
CA TRP A 43 -0.70 -17.14 6.12
C TRP A 43 -0.63 -15.78 6.84
N ASP A 44 -1.31 -15.65 7.96
CA ASP A 44 -1.24 -14.45 8.80
C ASP A 44 0.17 -14.20 9.32
N GLY A 45 0.80 -15.25 9.87
CA GLY A 45 2.18 -15.19 10.34
C GLY A 45 3.17 -14.91 9.21
N PHE A 46 3.01 -15.57 8.05
CA PHE A 46 3.85 -15.34 6.88
C PHE A 46 3.75 -13.92 6.36
N MET A 47 2.53 -13.42 6.16
CA MET A 47 2.30 -12.07 5.68
C MET A 47 2.74 -11.00 6.67
N TRP A 48 2.57 -11.25 7.97
CA TRP A 48 3.07 -10.37 9.03
C TRP A 48 4.60 -10.23 8.98
N ILE A 49 5.32 -11.36 8.84
CA ILE A 49 6.79 -11.37 8.70
C ILE A 49 7.20 -10.70 7.38
N ALA A 50 6.57 -11.04 6.26
CA ALA A 50 6.90 -10.52 4.94
C ALA A 50 6.69 -9.00 4.81
N THR A 51 5.69 -8.46 5.51
CA THR A 51 5.41 -7.01 5.51
C THR A 51 6.19 -6.23 6.57
N ASN A 52 6.85 -6.92 7.50
CA ASN A 52 7.63 -6.26 8.54
C ASN A 52 8.96 -5.73 7.97
N MET A 53 9.21 -4.44 8.19
CA MET A 53 10.43 -3.77 7.72
C MET A 53 11.72 -4.44 8.23
N LEU A 54 11.72 -4.95 9.48
CA LEU A 54 12.89 -5.59 10.08
C LEU A 54 13.32 -6.87 9.35
N THR A 55 12.38 -7.58 8.73
CA THR A 55 12.65 -8.80 7.96
C THR A 55 13.57 -8.55 6.76
N TRP A 56 13.53 -7.35 6.20
CA TRP A 56 14.29 -6.98 5.01
C TRP A 56 15.67 -6.39 5.32
N ILE A 57 15.99 -6.11 6.60
CA ILE A 57 17.31 -5.60 7.00
C ILE A 57 18.46 -6.48 6.53
N PRO A 58 18.44 -7.83 6.71
CA PRO A 58 19.54 -8.68 6.23
C PRO A 58 19.77 -8.55 4.73
N LEU A 59 18.72 -8.51 3.93
CA LEU A 59 18.82 -8.31 2.49
C LEU A 59 19.41 -6.93 2.17
N ALA A 60 18.96 -5.87 2.83
CA ALA A 60 19.49 -4.52 2.65
C ALA A 60 21.01 -4.46 2.96
N VAL A 61 21.46 -5.13 4.03
CA VAL A 61 22.89 -5.21 4.39
C VAL A 61 23.69 -5.94 3.30
N VAL A 62 23.16 -7.04 2.77
CA VAL A 62 23.83 -7.78 1.67
C VAL A 62 23.93 -6.91 0.42
N LEU A 63 22.85 -6.20 0.05
CA LEU A 63 22.86 -5.31 -1.11
C LEU A 63 23.86 -4.16 -0.93
N LEU A 64 23.88 -3.53 0.22
CA LEU A 64 24.87 -2.49 0.55
C LEU A 64 26.30 -3.03 0.45
N TYR A 65 26.56 -4.20 1.01
CA TYR A 65 27.87 -4.85 0.90
C TYR A 65 28.26 -5.07 -0.58
N LEU A 66 27.35 -5.57 -1.42
CA LEU A 66 27.60 -5.80 -2.84
C LEU A 66 27.87 -4.50 -3.60
N ILE A 67 27.15 -3.42 -3.28
CA ILE A 67 27.37 -2.09 -3.87
C ILE A 67 28.80 -1.62 -3.57
N PHE A 68 29.23 -1.65 -2.30
CA PHE A 68 30.56 -1.21 -1.94
C PHE A 68 31.69 -2.16 -2.41
N LYS A 69 31.40 -3.46 -2.53
CA LYS A 69 32.37 -4.44 -3.04
C LYS A 69 32.65 -4.26 -4.54
N ASN A 70 31.63 -3.91 -5.33
CA ASN A 70 31.73 -3.91 -6.79
C ASN A 70 31.97 -2.52 -7.38
N ASN A 71 31.88 -1.45 -6.60
CA ASN A 71 32.03 -0.07 -7.06
C ASN A 71 33.03 0.70 -6.22
N LYS A 72 33.62 1.75 -6.78
CA LYS A 72 34.41 2.71 -6.01
C LYS A 72 33.51 3.47 -5.05
N VAL A 73 34.05 3.94 -3.93
CA VAL A 73 33.28 4.61 -2.87
C VAL A 73 32.40 5.76 -3.40
N LYS A 74 32.94 6.57 -4.32
CA LYS A 74 32.18 7.68 -4.93
C LYS A 74 30.96 7.19 -5.73
N GLU A 75 31.13 6.10 -6.51
CA GLU A 75 30.07 5.47 -7.30
C GLU A 75 29.03 4.81 -6.39
N ALA A 76 29.50 4.09 -5.36
CA ALA A 76 28.62 3.49 -4.36
C ALA A 76 27.73 4.53 -3.66
N LEU A 77 28.31 5.66 -3.24
CA LEU A 77 27.57 6.76 -2.62
C LEU A 77 26.56 7.39 -3.58
N LEU A 78 26.90 7.50 -4.86
CA LEU A 78 26.00 8.02 -5.89
C LEU A 78 24.82 7.05 -6.10
N ILE A 79 25.07 5.75 -6.21
CA ILE A 79 24.03 4.72 -6.33
C ILE A 79 23.07 4.80 -5.13
N ILE A 80 23.59 4.85 -3.90
CA ILE A 80 22.79 4.95 -2.69
C ILE A 80 21.98 6.26 -2.68
N GLY A 81 22.59 7.37 -3.06
CA GLY A 81 21.90 8.66 -3.15
C GLY A 81 20.76 8.65 -4.17
N MET A 82 20.98 8.05 -5.34
CA MET A 82 19.96 7.91 -6.36
C MET A 82 18.84 6.98 -5.92
N LEU A 83 19.15 5.87 -5.25
CA LEU A 83 18.17 4.95 -4.68
C LEU A 83 17.30 5.64 -3.63
N ALA A 84 17.91 6.40 -2.73
CA ALA A 84 17.17 7.19 -1.75
C ALA A 84 16.25 8.23 -2.41
N LEU A 85 16.71 8.87 -3.49
CA LEU A 85 15.90 9.79 -4.28
C LEU A 85 14.70 9.08 -4.93
N VAL A 86 14.90 7.91 -5.55
CA VAL A 86 13.83 7.10 -6.14
C VAL A 86 12.78 6.75 -5.08
N ILE A 87 13.18 6.23 -3.92
CA ILE A 87 12.26 5.87 -2.84
C ILE A 87 11.49 7.10 -2.36
N THR A 88 12.17 8.23 -2.18
CA THR A 88 11.53 9.47 -1.73
C THR A 88 10.50 9.95 -2.75
N LEU A 89 10.83 9.96 -4.04
CA LEU A 89 9.90 10.39 -5.09
C LEU A 89 8.71 9.45 -5.22
N THR A 90 8.94 8.13 -5.22
CA THR A 90 7.85 7.15 -5.31
C THR A 90 6.90 7.23 -4.12
N ASP A 91 7.43 7.42 -2.91
CA ASP A 91 6.60 7.58 -1.72
C ASP A 91 5.83 8.92 -1.72
N GLN A 92 6.47 10.02 -2.08
CA GLN A 92 5.80 11.33 -2.18
C GLN A 92 4.70 11.32 -3.24
N ILE A 93 4.92 10.71 -4.39
CA ILE A 93 3.89 10.58 -5.43
C ILE A 93 2.75 9.69 -4.93
N ALA A 94 3.06 8.52 -4.38
CA ALA A 94 2.05 7.59 -3.91
C ALA A 94 1.28 8.11 -2.69
N SER A 95 1.97 8.58 -1.66
CA SER A 95 1.37 8.97 -0.37
C SER A 95 0.92 10.43 -0.33
N GLY A 96 1.70 11.34 -0.93
CA GLY A 96 1.44 12.78 -0.89
C GLY A 96 0.45 13.24 -1.96
N PHE A 97 0.47 12.63 -3.13
CA PHE A 97 -0.39 13.05 -4.25
C PHE A 97 -1.52 12.05 -4.53
N CYS A 98 -1.19 10.78 -4.83
CA CYS A 98 -2.20 9.84 -5.30
C CYS A 98 -3.23 9.47 -4.21
N LYS A 99 -2.82 9.22 -2.97
CA LYS A 99 -3.77 8.85 -1.91
C LYS A 99 -4.81 9.94 -1.62
N PRO A 100 -4.44 11.22 -1.45
CA PRO A 100 -5.44 12.28 -1.28
C PRO A 100 -6.30 12.50 -2.53
N PHE A 101 -5.70 12.34 -3.74
CA PHE A 101 -6.41 12.54 -5.00
C PHE A 101 -7.51 11.50 -5.23
N PHE A 102 -7.18 10.21 -5.04
CA PHE A 102 -8.15 9.12 -5.21
C PHE A 102 -9.07 8.96 -4.00
N ALA A 103 -8.61 9.33 -2.81
CA ALA A 103 -9.34 9.26 -1.53
C ALA A 103 -10.09 7.92 -1.30
N ARG A 104 -9.56 6.80 -1.86
CA ARG A 104 -10.14 5.47 -1.70
C ARG A 104 -9.81 4.95 -0.30
N PHE A 105 -10.82 4.68 0.51
CA PHE A 105 -10.66 4.11 1.83
C PHE A 105 -9.95 2.76 1.79
N ARG A 106 -9.16 2.48 2.82
CA ARG A 106 -8.71 1.10 3.07
C ARG A 106 -9.92 0.26 3.47
N PRO A 107 -9.93 -1.04 3.11
CA PRO A 107 -11.02 -1.93 3.54
C PRO A 107 -11.26 -1.91 5.05
N THR A 108 -10.19 -1.79 5.86
CA THR A 108 -10.25 -1.68 7.32
C THR A 108 -10.81 -0.34 7.85
N GLN A 109 -10.96 0.65 6.98
CA GLN A 109 -11.49 1.99 7.27
C GLN A 109 -12.77 2.29 6.49
N ASP A 110 -13.17 1.39 5.59
CA ASP A 110 -14.40 1.48 4.83
C ASP A 110 -15.60 1.16 5.72
N PRO A 111 -16.61 2.05 5.85
CA PRO A 111 -17.76 1.82 6.72
C PRO A 111 -18.58 0.55 6.39
N GLU A 112 -18.54 0.10 5.14
CA GLU A 112 -19.29 -1.08 4.68
C GLU A 112 -18.51 -2.39 4.93
N LEU A 113 -17.17 -2.34 4.89
CA LEU A 113 -16.31 -3.52 4.97
C LEU A 113 -15.60 -3.71 6.33
N MET A 114 -15.41 -2.63 7.09
CA MET A 114 -14.56 -2.62 8.29
C MET A 114 -14.96 -3.63 9.38
N TYR A 115 -16.19 -4.08 9.37
CA TYR A 115 -16.72 -5.09 10.32
C TYR A 115 -16.65 -6.52 9.79
N GLN A 116 -16.35 -6.70 8.50
CA GLN A 116 -16.32 -7.99 7.82
C GLN A 116 -14.88 -8.47 7.56
N ILE A 117 -13.89 -7.57 7.78
CA ILE A 117 -12.49 -7.84 7.51
C ILE A 117 -11.79 -8.35 8.76
N ASP A 118 -11.08 -9.46 8.60
CA ASP A 118 -10.17 -9.94 9.63
C ASP A 118 -8.90 -9.08 9.66
N ILE A 119 -8.48 -8.71 10.88
CA ILE A 119 -7.38 -7.79 11.13
C ILE A 119 -6.31 -8.48 11.96
N VAL A 120 -5.18 -8.78 11.31
CA VAL A 120 -4.04 -9.40 11.99
C VAL A 120 -3.40 -8.41 12.96
N ASN A 121 -3.26 -8.82 14.22
CA ASN A 121 -2.63 -8.04 15.30
C ASN A 121 -3.22 -6.62 15.51
N GLY A 122 -4.46 -6.38 15.12
CA GLY A 122 -5.13 -5.09 15.30
C GLY A 122 -4.60 -3.95 14.41
N TYR A 123 -3.76 -4.24 13.41
CA TYR A 123 -3.17 -3.23 12.53
C TYR A 123 -4.14 -2.80 11.42
N ARG A 124 -4.69 -1.60 11.53
CA ARG A 124 -5.64 -1.04 10.55
C ARG A 124 -5.02 -0.21 9.44
N GLY A 125 -3.80 0.28 9.64
CA GLY A 125 -3.12 1.18 8.70
C GLY A 125 -3.73 2.59 8.64
N GLY A 126 -3.34 3.37 7.61
CA GLY A 126 -3.88 4.71 7.37
C GLY A 126 -5.24 4.70 6.69
N ILE A 127 -5.90 5.87 6.59
CA ILE A 127 -7.26 6.03 6.06
C ILE A 127 -7.36 5.58 4.60
N TYR A 128 -6.47 6.08 3.73
CA TYR A 128 -6.51 5.78 2.29
C TYR A 128 -5.58 4.63 1.89
N GLY A 129 -6.07 3.75 1.02
CA GLY A 129 -5.37 2.54 0.58
C GLY A 129 -4.76 2.61 -0.81
N PHE A 130 -5.36 3.32 -1.73
CA PHE A 130 -4.92 3.44 -3.12
C PHE A 130 -4.17 4.77 -3.34
N VAL A 131 -3.01 4.79 -3.90
CA VAL A 131 -2.11 3.75 -4.42
C VAL A 131 -1.27 3.15 -3.28
N SER A 132 -0.82 1.89 -3.43
CA SER A 132 0.05 1.26 -2.43
C SER A 132 1.47 1.84 -2.48
N SER A 133 1.90 2.50 -1.41
CA SER A 133 3.28 3.01 -1.27
C SER A 133 4.31 1.89 -1.24
N HIS A 134 3.98 0.74 -0.63
CA HIS A 134 4.87 -0.43 -0.64
C HIS A 134 5.10 -0.94 -2.06
N ALA A 135 4.05 -1.07 -2.87
CA ALA A 135 4.18 -1.47 -4.26
C ALA A 135 5.01 -0.44 -5.04
N ALA A 136 4.71 0.85 -4.93
CA ALA A 136 5.43 1.92 -5.62
C ALA A 136 6.93 1.90 -5.28
N ASN A 137 7.29 1.79 -4.01
CA ASN A 137 8.68 1.73 -3.57
C ASN A 137 9.38 0.45 -4.03
N THR A 138 8.71 -0.71 -3.92
CA THR A 138 9.29 -2.00 -4.35
C THR A 138 9.56 -2.01 -5.86
N PHE A 139 8.61 -1.57 -6.67
CA PHE A 139 8.81 -1.45 -8.12
C PHE A 139 9.86 -0.40 -8.48
N GLY A 140 9.88 0.75 -7.80
CA GLY A 140 10.89 1.77 -7.98
C GLY A 140 12.31 1.24 -7.73
N ILE A 141 12.50 0.48 -6.67
CA ILE A 141 13.78 -0.17 -6.37
C ILE A 141 14.12 -1.27 -7.39
N ALA A 142 13.14 -2.07 -7.81
CA ALA A 142 13.37 -3.20 -8.72
C ALA A 142 13.73 -2.77 -10.15
N ILE A 143 13.29 -1.58 -10.58
CA ILE A 143 13.59 -1.04 -11.91
C ILE A 143 14.92 -0.27 -11.92
N PHE A 144 15.36 0.26 -10.75
CA PHE A 144 16.61 0.97 -10.58
C PHE A 144 17.84 0.06 -10.73
#